data_91f56cbfeccdc039cc74c3c4d274339a
#
_entry.id   91f56cbfeccdc039cc74c3c4d274339a
#
_cell.length_a   1.000
_cell.length_b   1.000
_cell.length_c   1.000
_cell.angle_alpha   90.00
_cell.angle_beta   90.00
_cell.angle_gamma   90.00
#
_symmetry.space_group_name_H-M   'P 1'
#
loop_
_entity.id
_entity.type
_entity.pdbx_description
1 polymer ?
#
loop_
_entity_poly.entity_id
_entity_poly.type
_entity_poly.pdbx_seq_one_letter_code
_entity_poly.pdbx_strand_id
1 'polypeptide(L)'
;MKLLEGKNVIITGASRGIGKGIAEVFAKHGANIAFTYRSSDEKAKALEDELSANGCKAKGYKSDASDFDAAQQLSKDVMDDFGSIDVLVNNAGITKDGLLMRMSEEDFDSVMSINMKSVFNMTKAVLRPMLKARAGSIINMSSVVGVKGNAGQANYSASKAAINGFTKSTALELGSRNIRCNSIAPGFIETEMTEPNAPRAIPNK
;
A
#
# COMPACT_ATOMS: atom_id res chain seq x y z
N MET A 1 16.49 -15.22 13.07
CA MET A 1 17.01 -13.83 12.91
C MET A 1 15.83 -12.93 12.58
N LYS A 2 15.62 -11.86 13.36
CA LYS A 2 14.56 -10.88 13.13
C LYS A 2 15.11 -9.73 12.30
N LEU A 3 14.70 -9.64 11.04
CA LEU A 3 15.24 -8.67 10.07
C LEU A 3 14.71 -7.23 10.26
N LEU A 4 13.58 -7.07 10.96
CA LEU A 4 12.86 -5.80 11.15
C LEU A 4 12.70 -5.44 12.63
N GLU A 5 13.55 -5.98 13.50
CA GLU A 5 13.45 -5.74 14.95
C GLU A 5 13.39 -4.23 15.26
N GLY A 6 12.33 -3.83 15.96
CA GLY A 6 12.11 -2.45 16.37
C GLY A 6 11.76 -1.45 15.24
N LYS A 7 11.59 -1.91 13.99
CA LYS A 7 11.19 -1.04 12.88
C LYS A 7 9.69 -0.74 12.92
N ASN A 8 9.33 0.52 12.76
CA ASN A 8 7.95 0.99 12.70
C ASN A 8 7.50 1.09 11.23
N VAL A 9 6.50 0.32 10.87
CA VAL A 9 6.04 0.12 9.49
C VAL A 9 4.61 0.63 9.33
N ILE A 10 4.34 1.43 8.31
CA ILE A 10 2.99 1.75 7.86
C ILE A 10 2.65 0.85 6.66
N ILE A 11 1.49 0.18 6.70
CA ILE A 11 0.97 -0.62 5.58
C ILE A 11 -0.43 -0.15 5.24
N THR A 12 -0.65 0.38 4.03
CA THR A 12 -1.98 0.81 3.64
C THR A 12 -2.83 -0.36 3.13
N GLY A 13 -4.11 -0.40 3.56
CA GLY A 13 -5.06 -1.43 3.12
C GLY A 13 -4.70 -2.84 3.59
N ALA A 14 -4.31 -3.00 4.86
CA ALA A 14 -3.82 -4.29 5.37
C ALA A 14 -4.87 -5.13 6.13
N SER A 15 -6.14 -4.74 6.16
CA SER A 15 -7.17 -5.56 6.82
C SER A 15 -7.44 -6.91 6.15
N ARG A 16 -6.88 -7.16 4.95
CA ARG A 16 -7.03 -8.40 4.17
C ARG A 16 -5.95 -8.55 3.09
N GLY A 17 -5.97 -9.72 2.42
CA GLY A 17 -5.18 -9.99 1.21
C GLY A 17 -3.68 -9.80 1.40
N ILE A 18 -3.01 -9.27 0.37
CA ILE A 18 -1.55 -9.09 0.35
C ILE A 18 -1.09 -8.21 1.53
N GLY A 19 -1.82 -7.13 1.83
CA GLY A 19 -1.45 -6.23 2.93
C GLY A 19 -1.44 -6.93 4.29
N LYS A 20 -2.44 -7.80 4.57
CA LYS A 20 -2.48 -8.63 5.77
C LYS A 20 -1.27 -9.56 5.83
N GLY A 21 -0.98 -10.30 4.76
CA GLY A 21 0.17 -11.19 4.69
C GLY A 21 1.51 -10.47 4.92
N ILE A 22 1.67 -9.24 4.38
CA ILE A 22 2.85 -8.43 4.64
C ILE A 22 2.94 -8.06 6.14
N ALA A 23 1.83 -7.63 6.75
CA ALA A 23 1.79 -7.27 8.17
C ALA A 23 2.20 -8.45 9.06
N GLU A 24 1.66 -9.64 8.81
CA GLU A 24 2.00 -10.86 9.54
C GLU A 24 3.47 -11.24 9.41
N VAL A 25 4.02 -11.22 8.18
CA VAL A 25 5.43 -11.55 7.93
C VAL A 25 6.34 -10.53 8.59
N PHE A 26 6.04 -9.24 8.47
CA PHE A 26 6.86 -8.18 9.07
C PHE A 26 6.84 -8.23 10.59
N ALA A 27 5.68 -8.50 11.21
CA ALA A 27 5.56 -8.72 12.64
C ALA A 27 6.40 -9.92 13.13
N LYS A 28 6.38 -11.05 12.41
CA LYS A 28 7.24 -12.21 12.69
C LYS A 28 8.74 -11.87 12.65
N HIS A 29 9.10 -10.87 11.84
CA HIS A 29 10.46 -10.35 11.76
C HIS A 29 10.75 -9.20 12.74
N GLY A 30 9.85 -8.92 13.69
CA GLY A 30 10.07 -7.98 14.79
C GLY A 30 9.67 -6.54 14.52
N ALA A 31 8.94 -6.28 13.42
CA ALA A 31 8.42 -4.94 13.14
C ALA A 31 7.22 -4.61 14.03
N ASN A 32 7.07 -3.34 14.39
CA ASN A 32 5.83 -2.77 14.86
C ASN A 32 4.97 -2.33 13.66
N ILE A 33 3.69 -2.56 13.70
CA ILE A 33 2.80 -2.41 12.55
C ILE A 33 1.71 -1.36 12.78
N ALA A 34 1.78 -0.26 12.07
CA ALA A 34 0.68 0.66 11.86
C ALA A 34 0.02 0.29 10.52
N PHE A 35 -1.27 0.01 10.50
CA PHE A 35 -1.92 -0.35 9.25
C PHE A 35 -3.23 0.43 9.03
N THR A 36 -3.59 0.66 7.76
CA THR A 36 -4.85 1.33 7.46
C THR A 36 -5.91 0.37 6.95
N TYR A 37 -7.14 0.74 7.21
CA TYR A 37 -8.34 0.10 6.67
C TYR A 37 -9.42 1.15 6.40
N ARG A 38 -10.42 0.83 5.56
CA ARG A 38 -11.46 1.79 5.16
C ARG A 38 -12.81 1.51 5.83
N SER A 39 -13.25 0.27 5.85
CA SER A 39 -14.63 -0.07 6.23
C SER A 39 -14.79 -1.32 7.10
N SER A 40 -13.75 -2.10 7.33
CA SER A 40 -13.86 -3.38 8.03
C SER A 40 -13.29 -3.27 9.43
N ASP A 41 -13.99 -2.59 10.34
CA ASP A 41 -13.55 -2.36 11.73
C ASP A 41 -13.28 -3.70 12.45
N GLU A 42 -14.13 -4.71 12.27
CA GLU A 42 -13.96 -6.04 12.88
C GLU A 42 -12.70 -6.76 12.39
N LYS A 43 -12.46 -6.77 11.06
CA LYS A 43 -11.25 -7.38 10.49
C LYS A 43 -9.98 -6.64 10.93
N ALA A 44 -10.06 -5.31 11.05
CA ALA A 44 -8.95 -4.51 11.54
C ALA A 44 -8.63 -4.82 12.99
N LYS A 45 -9.65 -4.91 13.85
CA LYS A 45 -9.47 -5.28 15.25
C LYS A 45 -8.91 -6.69 15.41
N ALA A 46 -9.43 -7.65 14.67
CA ALA A 46 -8.92 -9.03 14.69
C ALA A 46 -7.44 -9.10 14.29
N LEU A 47 -7.03 -8.35 13.25
CA LEU A 47 -5.63 -8.28 12.84
C LEU A 47 -4.75 -7.60 13.90
N GLU A 48 -5.21 -6.52 14.50
CA GLU A 48 -4.49 -5.84 15.59
C GLU A 48 -4.23 -6.77 16.78
N ASP A 49 -5.25 -7.53 17.18
CA ASP A 49 -5.15 -8.50 18.28
C ASP A 49 -4.21 -9.67 17.90
N GLU A 50 -4.31 -10.19 16.67
CA GLU A 50 -3.44 -11.25 16.16
C GLU A 50 -1.96 -10.83 16.14
N LEU A 51 -1.67 -9.64 15.63
CA LEU A 51 -0.30 -9.11 15.55
C LEU A 51 0.26 -8.82 16.95
N SER A 52 -0.57 -8.26 17.84
CA SER A 52 -0.17 -7.94 19.22
C SER A 52 0.12 -9.21 20.04
N ALA A 53 -0.63 -10.28 19.82
CA ALA A 53 -0.38 -11.58 20.46
C ALA A 53 1.01 -12.17 20.09
N ASN A 54 1.57 -11.78 18.94
CA ASN A 54 2.92 -12.15 18.50
C ASN A 54 4.04 -11.24 19.09
N GLY A 55 3.68 -10.34 20.02
CA GLY A 55 4.63 -9.49 20.75
C GLY A 55 5.10 -8.25 19.99
N CYS A 56 4.43 -7.87 18.90
CA CYS A 56 4.70 -6.59 18.23
C CYS A 56 3.67 -5.53 18.67
N LYS A 57 4.06 -4.27 18.62
CA LYS A 57 3.11 -3.16 18.72
C LYS A 57 2.33 -3.08 17.42
N ALA A 58 1.01 -3.28 17.45
CA ALA A 58 0.14 -3.17 16.30
C ALA A 58 -1.00 -2.20 16.57
N LYS A 59 -1.35 -1.38 15.55
CA LYS A 59 -2.49 -0.47 15.62
C LYS A 59 -3.11 -0.27 14.25
N GLY A 60 -4.43 -0.45 14.17
CA GLY A 60 -5.24 -0.17 12.99
C GLY A 60 -5.74 1.27 12.99
N TYR A 61 -5.69 1.93 11.85
CA TYR A 61 -6.19 3.28 11.63
C TYR A 61 -7.24 3.29 10.54
N LYS A 62 -8.42 3.80 10.84
CA LYS A 62 -9.46 4.01 9.83
C LYS A 62 -9.11 5.25 9.02
N SER A 63 -8.60 5.06 7.81
CA SER A 63 -8.10 6.16 6.97
C SER A 63 -8.26 5.82 5.49
N ASP A 64 -8.67 6.82 4.71
CA ASP A 64 -8.67 6.75 3.24
C ASP A 64 -7.39 7.38 2.70
N ALA A 65 -6.47 6.55 2.22
CA ALA A 65 -5.20 7.01 1.67
C ALA A 65 -5.36 7.89 0.41
N SER A 66 -6.50 7.84 -0.27
CA SER A 66 -6.80 8.72 -1.42
C SER A 66 -7.14 10.17 -0.99
N ASP A 67 -7.47 10.38 0.27
CA ASP A 67 -7.64 11.71 0.87
C ASP A 67 -6.28 12.24 1.35
N PHE A 68 -5.94 13.45 0.90
CA PHE A 68 -4.63 14.04 1.19
C PHE A 68 -4.49 14.40 2.67
N ASP A 69 -5.51 15.00 3.27
CA ASP A 69 -5.45 15.47 4.65
C ASP A 69 -5.50 14.29 5.62
N ALA A 70 -6.30 13.26 5.31
CA ALA A 70 -6.30 12.00 6.07
C ALA A 70 -4.93 11.32 6.07
N ALA A 71 -4.22 11.31 4.93
CA ALA A 71 -2.86 10.76 4.85
C ALA A 71 -1.85 11.57 5.70
N GLN A 72 -1.95 12.92 5.70
CA GLN A 72 -1.11 13.77 6.55
C GLN A 72 -1.40 13.55 8.04
N GLN A 73 -2.67 13.43 8.41
CA GLN A 73 -3.07 13.17 9.79
C GLN A 73 -2.59 11.80 10.25
N LEU A 74 -2.75 10.76 9.43
CA LEU A 74 -2.25 9.41 9.72
C LEU A 74 -0.76 9.40 10.04
N SER A 75 0.05 10.12 9.25
CA SER A 75 1.50 10.20 9.51
C SER A 75 1.80 10.82 10.87
N LYS A 76 1.06 11.83 11.30
CA LYS A 76 1.19 12.44 12.64
C LYS A 76 0.80 11.45 13.73
N ASP A 77 -0.36 10.82 13.58
CA ASP A 77 -0.87 9.86 14.58
C ASP A 77 0.11 8.69 14.76
N VAL A 78 0.71 8.19 13.66
CA VAL A 78 1.72 7.14 13.75
C VAL A 78 3.01 7.64 14.40
N MET A 79 3.44 8.87 14.13
CA MET A 79 4.58 9.46 14.81
C MET A 79 4.34 9.62 16.30
N ASP A 80 3.14 10.02 16.71
CA ASP A 80 2.77 10.17 18.13
C ASP A 80 2.70 8.81 18.83
N ASP A 81 2.12 7.81 18.17
CA ASP A 81 1.94 6.48 18.74
C ASP A 81 3.24 5.63 18.74
N PHE A 82 4.06 5.71 17.68
CA PHE A 82 5.19 4.82 17.46
C PHE A 82 6.56 5.51 17.58
N GLY A 83 6.61 6.84 17.53
CA GLY A 83 7.83 7.65 17.68
C GLY A 83 8.66 7.79 16.41
N SER A 84 8.53 6.89 15.42
CA SER A 84 9.21 6.97 14.12
C SER A 84 8.41 6.26 13.02
N ILE A 85 8.80 6.51 11.77
CA ILE A 85 8.31 5.80 10.59
C ILE A 85 9.53 5.34 9.78
N ASP A 86 9.84 4.05 9.83
CA ASP A 86 11.00 3.47 9.15
C ASP A 86 10.65 2.95 7.75
N VAL A 87 9.44 2.40 7.59
CA VAL A 87 8.99 1.78 6.35
C VAL A 87 7.56 2.21 6.03
N LEU A 88 7.33 2.53 4.76
CA LEU A 88 5.99 2.71 4.20
C LEU A 88 5.75 1.64 3.13
N VAL A 89 4.66 0.89 3.26
CA VAL A 89 4.16 -0.03 2.22
C VAL A 89 2.85 0.52 1.67
N ASN A 90 2.89 1.09 0.49
CA ASN A 90 1.73 1.54 -0.27
C ASN A 90 1.09 0.32 -0.96
N ASN A 91 0.15 -0.32 -0.28
CA ASN A 91 -0.53 -1.53 -0.76
C ASN A 91 -2.00 -1.30 -1.12
N ALA A 92 -2.66 -0.29 -0.55
CA ALA A 92 -4.07 -0.02 -0.84
C ALA A 92 -4.33 0.11 -2.35
N GLY A 93 -5.38 -0.53 -2.82
CA GLY A 93 -5.75 -0.49 -4.22
C GLY A 93 -7.07 -1.22 -4.51
N ILE A 94 -7.65 -0.88 -5.64
CA ILE A 94 -8.87 -1.50 -6.16
C ILE A 94 -8.70 -1.84 -7.64
N THR A 95 -9.58 -2.71 -8.14
CA THR A 95 -9.84 -2.92 -9.57
C THR A 95 -11.27 -2.52 -9.90
N LYS A 96 -11.47 -2.02 -11.11
CA LYS A 96 -12.77 -1.81 -11.75
C LYS A 96 -12.62 -2.22 -13.20
N ASP A 97 -12.69 -3.53 -13.42
CA ASP A 97 -12.38 -4.15 -14.70
C ASP A 97 -13.56 -3.99 -15.67
N GLY A 98 -13.27 -3.69 -16.91
CA GLY A 98 -14.24 -3.52 -17.98
C GLY A 98 -13.55 -3.19 -19.30
N LEU A 99 -14.16 -3.57 -20.43
CA LEU A 99 -13.68 -3.18 -21.74
C LEU A 99 -13.63 -1.65 -21.87
N LEU A 100 -12.61 -1.10 -22.47
CA LEU A 100 -12.40 0.35 -22.60
C LEU A 100 -13.64 1.08 -23.14
N MET A 101 -14.32 0.50 -24.10
CA MET A 101 -15.55 1.06 -24.69
C MET A 101 -16.71 1.20 -23.70
N ARG A 102 -16.70 0.45 -22.59
CA ARG A 102 -17.76 0.45 -21.56
C ARG A 102 -17.27 1.04 -20.23
N MET A 103 -16.00 1.37 -20.13
CA MET A 103 -15.40 1.92 -18.91
C MET A 103 -15.90 3.36 -18.72
N SER A 104 -16.48 3.65 -17.56
CA SER A 104 -16.91 5.00 -17.25
C SER A 104 -15.73 5.87 -16.79
N GLU A 105 -15.86 7.18 -16.92
CA GLU A 105 -14.92 8.15 -16.37
C GLU A 105 -14.76 7.97 -14.85
N GLU A 106 -15.88 7.74 -14.14
CA GLU A 106 -15.90 7.49 -12.70
C GLU A 106 -15.08 6.25 -12.31
N ASP A 107 -15.17 5.14 -13.09
CA ASP A 107 -14.38 3.94 -12.85
C ASP A 107 -12.90 4.19 -13.08
N PHE A 108 -12.56 4.95 -14.11
CA PHE A 108 -11.17 5.33 -14.38
C PHE A 108 -10.62 6.20 -13.25
N ASP A 109 -11.31 7.27 -12.88
CA ASP A 109 -10.88 8.23 -11.87
C ASP A 109 -10.78 7.61 -10.48
N SER A 110 -11.75 6.75 -10.11
CA SER A 110 -11.71 6.07 -8.82
C SER A 110 -10.51 5.14 -8.70
N VAL A 111 -10.14 4.41 -9.78
CA VAL A 111 -8.96 3.56 -9.78
C VAL A 111 -7.68 4.39 -9.72
N MET A 112 -7.57 5.48 -10.48
CA MET A 112 -6.43 6.38 -10.42
C MET A 112 -6.29 7.04 -9.04
N SER A 113 -7.39 7.50 -8.46
CA SER A 113 -7.39 8.13 -7.14
C SER A 113 -6.97 7.17 -6.04
N ILE A 114 -7.56 5.97 -6.00
CA ILE A 114 -7.27 5.03 -4.93
C ILE A 114 -5.91 4.34 -5.11
N ASN A 115 -5.51 4.02 -6.35
CA ASN A 115 -4.27 3.29 -6.57
C ASN A 115 -3.03 4.20 -6.66
N MET A 116 -3.13 5.34 -7.37
CA MET A 116 -1.95 6.18 -7.63
C MET A 116 -1.89 7.40 -6.74
N LYS A 117 -3.00 8.15 -6.59
CA LYS A 117 -3.01 9.34 -5.75
C LYS A 117 -2.74 8.99 -4.28
N SER A 118 -3.23 7.84 -3.79
CA SER A 118 -2.91 7.35 -2.44
C SER A 118 -1.42 7.13 -2.23
N VAL A 119 -0.72 6.57 -3.22
CA VAL A 119 0.75 6.39 -3.17
C VAL A 119 1.45 7.73 -3.05
N PHE A 120 1.04 8.72 -3.84
CA PHE A 120 1.56 10.09 -3.72
C PHE A 120 1.27 10.69 -2.34
N ASN A 121 0.03 10.64 -1.86
CA ASN A 121 -0.38 11.23 -0.59
C ASN A 121 0.42 10.64 0.58
N MET A 122 0.45 9.31 0.69
CA MET A 122 1.14 8.62 1.77
C MET A 122 2.66 8.81 1.70
N THR A 123 3.24 8.74 0.50
CA THR A 123 4.68 9.03 0.33
C THR A 123 5.00 10.43 0.83
N LYS A 124 4.23 11.44 0.39
CA LYS A 124 4.43 12.83 0.82
C LYS A 124 4.25 13.00 2.33
N ALA A 125 3.30 12.31 2.95
CA ALA A 125 3.03 12.38 4.37
C ALA A 125 4.21 11.89 5.24
N VAL A 126 4.92 10.83 4.79
CA VAL A 126 6.06 10.27 5.54
C VAL A 126 7.41 10.92 5.21
N LEU A 127 7.49 11.77 4.17
CA LEU A 127 8.77 12.36 3.75
C LEU A 127 9.43 13.18 4.85
N ARG A 128 8.68 14.03 5.54
CA ARG A 128 9.26 14.93 6.56
C ARG A 128 9.95 14.15 7.70
N PRO A 129 9.30 13.16 8.36
CA PRO A 129 9.96 12.34 9.37
C PRO A 129 11.14 11.54 8.81
N MET A 130 11.04 10.92 7.63
CA MET A 130 12.13 10.15 7.01
C MET A 130 13.33 11.03 6.64
N LEU A 131 13.09 12.24 6.08
CA LEU A 131 14.16 13.20 5.76
C LEU A 131 14.88 13.69 7.02
N LYS A 132 14.13 13.93 8.11
CA LYS A 132 14.73 14.30 9.41
C LYS A 132 15.58 13.17 9.98
N ALA A 133 15.11 11.94 9.87
CA ALA A 133 15.85 10.74 10.31
C ALA A 133 17.03 10.39 9.39
N ARG A 134 17.06 10.90 8.14
CA ARG A 134 17.99 10.49 7.07
C ARG A 134 17.99 8.98 6.84
N ALA A 135 16.85 8.37 6.96
CA ALA A 135 16.63 6.93 6.80
C ALA A 135 15.17 6.66 6.46
N GLY A 136 14.92 5.69 5.59
CA GLY A 136 13.57 5.26 5.24
C GLY A 136 13.55 4.22 4.12
N SER A 137 12.45 3.48 4.05
CA SER A 137 12.19 2.56 2.95
C SER A 137 10.75 2.66 2.51
N ILE A 138 10.52 3.01 1.26
CA ILE A 138 9.19 3.11 0.64
C ILE A 138 9.04 1.95 -0.33
N ILE A 139 7.97 1.18 -0.19
CA ILE A 139 7.63 0.04 -1.02
C ILE A 139 6.26 0.28 -1.64
N ASN A 140 6.21 0.37 -2.95
CA ASN A 140 4.98 0.62 -3.70
C ASN A 140 4.50 -0.65 -4.38
N MET A 141 3.26 -1.07 -4.12
CA MET A 141 2.68 -2.25 -4.74
C MET A 141 2.16 -1.92 -6.14
N SER A 142 2.96 -2.25 -7.14
CA SER A 142 2.59 -2.21 -8.55
C SER A 142 1.87 -3.52 -8.94
N SER A 143 2.00 -3.96 -10.18
CA SER A 143 1.51 -5.23 -10.73
C SER A 143 2.25 -5.56 -12.01
N VAL A 144 2.34 -6.84 -12.36
CA VAL A 144 2.77 -7.28 -13.71
C VAL A 144 1.89 -6.66 -14.80
N VAL A 145 0.61 -6.38 -14.50
CA VAL A 145 -0.33 -5.71 -15.40
C VAL A 145 0.08 -4.26 -15.68
N GLY A 146 0.70 -3.58 -14.71
CA GLY A 146 1.29 -2.25 -14.92
C GLY A 146 2.55 -2.25 -15.79
N VAL A 147 3.11 -3.42 -16.09
CA VAL A 147 4.27 -3.57 -16.99
C VAL A 147 3.84 -4.00 -18.37
N LYS A 148 2.97 -5.02 -18.48
CA LYS A 148 2.59 -5.63 -19.76
C LYS A 148 1.20 -5.25 -20.29
N GLY A 149 0.36 -4.61 -19.47
CA GLY A 149 -1.04 -4.41 -19.76
C GLY A 149 -1.88 -5.67 -19.58
N ASN A 150 -3.21 -5.50 -19.61
CA ASN A 150 -4.18 -6.60 -19.67
C ASN A 150 -5.49 -6.07 -20.26
N ALA A 151 -6.12 -6.85 -21.15
CA ALA A 151 -7.41 -6.50 -21.73
C ALA A 151 -8.48 -6.36 -20.60
N GLY A 152 -9.31 -5.32 -20.69
CA GLY A 152 -10.31 -5.02 -19.66
C GLY A 152 -9.78 -4.35 -18.39
N GLN A 153 -8.50 -4.00 -18.34
CA GLN A 153 -7.87 -3.36 -17.17
C GLN A 153 -7.12 -2.07 -17.53
N ALA A 154 -7.61 -1.29 -18.49
CA ALA A 154 -6.91 -0.09 -18.95
C ALA A 154 -6.64 0.91 -17.79
N ASN A 155 -7.64 1.17 -16.94
CA ASN A 155 -7.51 2.01 -15.74
C ASN A 155 -6.52 1.44 -14.71
N TYR A 156 -6.64 0.16 -14.39
CA TYR A 156 -5.76 -0.51 -13.43
C TYR A 156 -4.32 -0.57 -13.93
N SER A 157 -4.12 -0.98 -15.20
CA SER A 157 -2.80 -0.99 -15.84
C SER A 157 -2.14 0.38 -15.83
N ALA A 158 -2.90 1.43 -16.21
CA ALA A 158 -2.41 2.81 -16.17
C ALA A 158 -1.99 3.23 -14.76
N SER A 159 -2.82 2.94 -13.74
CA SER A 159 -2.52 3.27 -12.35
C SER A 159 -1.24 2.57 -11.85
N LYS A 160 -1.05 1.29 -12.17
CA LYS A 160 0.11 0.50 -11.75
C LYS A 160 1.38 0.86 -12.53
N ALA A 161 1.26 1.25 -13.80
CA ALA A 161 2.36 1.81 -14.58
C ALA A 161 2.81 3.18 -14.03
N ALA A 162 1.85 4.04 -13.66
CA ALA A 162 2.14 5.33 -13.05
C ALA A 162 2.93 5.19 -11.73
N ILE A 163 2.61 4.18 -10.91
CA ILE A 163 3.37 3.85 -9.69
C ILE A 163 4.84 3.57 -10.01
N ASN A 164 5.13 2.84 -11.11
CA ASN A 164 6.51 2.53 -11.50
C ASN A 164 7.30 3.80 -11.87
N GLY A 165 6.70 4.72 -12.63
CA GLY A 165 7.31 6.01 -12.96
C GLY A 165 7.55 6.87 -11.73
N PHE A 166 6.53 7.00 -10.88
CA PHE A 166 6.61 7.73 -9.61
C PHE A 166 7.72 7.18 -8.70
N THR A 167 7.81 5.86 -8.57
CA THR A 167 8.83 5.19 -7.75
C THR A 167 10.24 5.53 -8.21
N LYS A 168 10.51 5.50 -9.52
CA LYS A 168 11.83 5.84 -10.09
C LYS A 168 12.22 7.27 -9.78
N SER A 169 11.32 8.23 -10.02
CA SER A 169 11.57 9.65 -9.74
C SER A 169 11.82 9.89 -8.25
N THR A 170 10.98 9.32 -7.39
CA THR A 170 11.11 9.43 -5.93
C THR A 170 12.43 8.82 -5.43
N ALA A 171 12.85 7.68 -5.99
CA ALA A 171 14.12 7.05 -5.62
C ALA A 171 15.33 7.94 -5.96
N LEU A 172 15.32 8.59 -7.14
CA LEU A 172 16.38 9.52 -7.54
C LEU A 172 16.42 10.77 -6.63
N GLU A 173 15.26 11.32 -6.29
CA GLU A 173 15.16 12.52 -5.44
C GLU A 173 15.62 12.25 -4.01
N LEU A 174 15.28 11.08 -3.45
CA LEU A 174 15.49 10.78 -2.05
C LEU A 174 16.78 9.99 -1.75
N GLY A 175 17.48 9.49 -2.76
CA GLY A 175 18.66 8.64 -2.59
C GLY A 175 19.79 9.31 -1.79
N SER A 176 20.05 10.61 -2.01
CA SER A 176 21.03 11.38 -1.24
C SER A 176 20.70 11.55 0.25
N ARG A 177 19.48 11.24 0.63
CA ARG A 177 18.97 11.26 2.01
C ARG A 177 18.92 9.89 2.66
N ASN A 178 19.50 8.87 2.01
CA ASN A 178 19.47 7.48 2.48
C ASN A 178 18.03 6.92 2.64
N ILE A 179 17.11 7.39 1.79
CA ILE A 179 15.74 6.88 1.71
C ILE A 179 15.60 6.11 0.40
N ARG A 180 15.24 4.85 0.50
CA ARG A 180 15.03 3.97 -0.65
C ARG A 180 13.56 3.96 -1.06
N CYS A 181 13.30 3.97 -2.35
CA CYS A 181 11.95 3.81 -2.89
C CYS A 181 11.96 2.74 -3.98
N ASN A 182 11.15 1.70 -3.81
CA ASN A 182 11.08 0.57 -4.75
C ASN A 182 9.63 0.21 -5.04
N SER A 183 9.38 -0.35 -6.23
CA SER A 183 8.10 -0.98 -6.55
C SER A 183 8.24 -2.49 -6.66
N ILE A 184 7.22 -3.19 -6.20
CA ILE A 184 7.06 -4.63 -6.38
C ILE A 184 5.89 -4.83 -7.34
N ALA A 185 6.09 -5.65 -8.37
CA ALA A 185 5.07 -5.96 -9.36
C ALA A 185 4.63 -7.44 -9.22
N PRO A 186 3.74 -7.77 -8.28
CA PRO A 186 3.27 -9.14 -8.12
C PRO A 186 2.57 -9.64 -9.38
N GLY A 187 2.69 -10.95 -9.63
CA GLY A 187 1.83 -11.67 -10.56
C GLY A 187 0.44 -11.90 -9.97
N PHE A 188 -0.18 -12.98 -10.38
CA PHE A 188 -1.45 -13.41 -9.81
C PHE A 188 -1.22 -13.99 -8.41
N ILE A 189 -1.81 -13.36 -7.40
CA ILE A 189 -1.80 -13.83 -6.01
C ILE A 189 -3.24 -14.13 -5.61
N GLU A 190 -3.47 -15.33 -5.11
CA GLU A 190 -4.78 -15.76 -4.65
C GLU A 190 -5.19 -15.01 -3.37
N THR A 191 -6.27 -14.25 -3.45
CA THR A 191 -6.79 -13.41 -2.37
C THR A 191 -8.29 -13.24 -2.55
N GLU A 192 -9.00 -12.67 -1.55
CA GLU A 192 -10.42 -12.31 -1.68
C GLU A 192 -10.72 -11.44 -2.93
N MET A 193 -9.75 -10.65 -3.41
CA MET A 193 -9.89 -9.83 -4.63
C MET A 193 -9.85 -10.68 -5.91
N THR A 194 -9.22 -11.85 -5.88
CA THR A 194 -8.99 -12.72 -7.04
C THR A 194 -9.76 -14.03 -6.95
N GLU A 195 -10.67 -14.20 -5.99
CA GLU A 195 -11.51 -15.39 -5.85
C GLU A 195 -12.35 -15.67 -7.10
N PRO A 196 -12.76 -16.95 -7.35
CA PRO A 196 -13.45 -17.36 -8.58
C PRO A 196 -14.71 -16.58 -8.94
N ASN A 197 -15.36 -15.96 -7.98
CA ASN A 197 -16.57 -15.13 -8.16
C ASN A 197 -16.27 -13.63 -8.29
N ALA A 198 -15.02 -13.20 -8.13
CA ALA A 198 -14.62 -11.85 -8.51
C ALA A 198 -14.68 -11.74 -10.06
N PRO A 199 -15.10 -10.59 -10.63
CA PRO A 199 -15.10 -10.41 -12.08
C PRO A 199 -13.71 -10.70 -12.63
N ARG A 200 -13.56 -11.80 -13.33
CA ARG A 200 -12.26 -12.23 -13.87
C ARG A 200 -11.81 -11.29 -14.95
N ALA A 201 -10.54 -10.86 -14.89
CA ALA A 201 -9.86 -10.35 -16.06
C ALA A 201 -10.04 -11.35 -17.22
N ILE A 202 -10.40 -10.84 -18.40
CA ILE A 202 -10.67 -11.65 -19.59
C ILE A 202 -9.46 -12.52 -19.88
N PRO A 203 -9.58 -13.86 -20.01
CA PRO A 203 -8.44 -14.70 -20.32
C PRO A 203 -7.83 -14.30 -21.66
N ASN A 204 -6.52 -14.20 -21.73
CA ASN A 204 -5.82 -14.07 -23.02
C ASN A 204 -6.17 -15.30 -23.86
N LYS A 205 -6.77 -15.10 -25.05
CA LYS A 205 -6.77 -16.08 -26.14
C LYS A 205 -5.45 -16.05 -26.86
#